data_399bd6521aae020c4bb53771bc9306cf
#
_entry.id   399bd6521aae020c4bb53771bc9306cf
#
_cell.length_a   1.000
_cell.length_b   1.000
_cell.length_c   1.000
_cell.angle_alpha   90.00
_cell.angle_beta   90.00
_cell.angle_gamma   90.00
#
_symmetry.space_group_name_H-M   'P 1'
#
loop_
_entity.id
_entity.type
_entity.pdbx_description
1 polymer ?
#
loop_
_entity_poly.entity_id
_entity_poly.type
_entity_poly.pdbx_seq_one_letter_code
_entity_poly.pdbx_strand_id
1 'polypeptide(L)'
;MEENTKNIDKPNIFLRILRFPLIQIFIAIILVNIPTFILRSLTQFILSSLSIDNITISAFMIFCVRLLTVYFAYYFFVKFFEKRKANEISISFTSVKELSTGILFGFLSISIIMTLIWITGNFKIIGINNNVSLFQSFLYNFFFAFLQDIVYFAIIFRIIENRWGSWSAIVIASIIFGFKHLLFPGYTLWSVIAQSFEAGILFSTLFIFTRRIWIIFGFHFAWNFIQYGLFLGIESEKLRALFQSEFSGSNLITGMPVGPEASVFTFCILTSIGIYLLIKAYRKNKFIPPNWKRRERTVLY
;
A
#
# COMPACT_ATOMS: atom_id res chain seq x y z
N MET A 1 -50.94 13.37 29.02
CA MET A 1 -49.51 13.41 28.66
C MET A 1 -49.18 12.05 28.09
N GLU A 2 -49.26 11.90 26.77
CA GLU A 2 -48.87 10.65 26.09
C GLU A 2 -47.37 10.68 25.90
N GLU A 3 -46.74 9.73 26.47
CA GLU A 3 -45.30 9.49 26.38
C GLU A 3 -44.97 8.92 24.98
N ASN A 4 -44.50 9.77 24.10
CA ASN A 4 -44.13 9.44 22.74
C ASN A 4 -42.81 8.63 22.80
N THR A 5 -42.89 7.34 23.13
CA THR A 5 -41.76 6.40 23.00
C THR A 5 -41.43 6.24 21.53
N LYS A 6 -40.45 7.00 21.05
CA LYS A 6 -39.81 6.78 19.73
C LYS A 6 -39.40 5.32 19.65
N ASN A 7 -40.16 4.53 18.91
CA ASN A 7 -39.75 3.21 18.44
C ASN A 7 -38.46 3.39 17.65
N ILE A 8 -37.31 3.14 18.29
CA ILE A 8 -36.06 3.05 17.60
C ILE A 8 -36.06 1.73 16.83
N ASP A 9 -36.49 1.78 15.58
CA ASP A 9 -36.50 0.64 14.68
C ASP A 9 -35.12 -0.04 14.74
N LYS A 10 -35.08 -1.26 15.27
CA LYS A 10 -33.87 -2.07 15.31
C LYS A 10 -33.43 -2.25 13.86
N PRO A 11 -32.18 -1.87 13.50
CA PRO A 11 -31.72 -1.97 12.12
C PRO A 11 -31.89 -3.41 11.64
N ASN A 12 -32.46 -3.58 10.43
CA ASN A 12 -32.64 -4.87 9.77
C ASN A 12 -31.37 -5.70 9.88
N ILE A 13 -31.50 -6.98 10.20
CA ILE A 13 -30.40 -7.92 10.39
C ILE A 13 -29.42 -7.89 9.20
N PHE A 14 -29.94 -7.77 7.99
CA PHE A 14 -29.17 -7.63 6.76
C PHE A 14 -28.25 -6.40 6.80
N LEU A 15 -28.74 -5.24 7.24
CA LEU A 15 -27.94 -4.02 7.39
C LEU A 15 -26.87 -4.16 8.49
N ARG A 16 -27.17 -4.93 9.55
CA ARG A 16 -26.17 -5.22 10.60
C ARG A 16 -25.04 -6.10 10.06
N ILE A 17 -25.36 -7.10 9.25
CA ILE A 17 -24.38 -7.96 8.58
C ILE A 17 -23.50 -7.14 7.62
N LEU A 18 -24.10 -6.33 6.74
CA LEU A 18 -23.35 -5.48 5.80
C LEU A 18 -22.44 -4.45 6.50
N ARG A 19 -22.77 -4.06 7.73
CA ARG A 19 -21.95 -3.14 8.54
C ARG A 19 -20.90 -3.84 9.39
N PHE A 20 -20.78 -5.17 9.31
CA PHE A 20 -19.73 -5.90 10.00
C PHE A 20 -18.37 -5.64 9.31
N PRO A 21 -17.29 -5.25 10.06
CA PRO A 21 -16.05 -4.78 9.46
C PRO A 21 -15.44 -5.73 8.42
N LEU A 22 -15.39 -7.03 8.72
CA LEU A 22 -14.81 -8.00 7.77
C LEU A 22 -15.62 -8.11 6.47
N ILE A 23 -16.94 -7.99 6.54
CA ILE A 23 -17.81 -7.99 5.35
C ILE A 23 -17.61 -6.71 4.54
N GLN A 24 -17.49 -5.56 5.20
CA GLN A 24 -17.17 -4.30 4.53
C GLN A 24 -15.81 -4.36 3.81
N ILE A 25 -14.78 -4.90 4.48
CA ILE A 25 -13.45 -5.10 3.90
C ILE A 25 -13.55 -6.03 2.69
N PHE A 26 -14.24 -7.15 2.81
CA PHE A 26 -14.42 -8.11 1.73
C PHE A 26 -15.12 -7.49 0.51
N ILE A 27 -16.23 -6.79 0.72
CA ILE A 27 -16.97 -6.08 -0.34
C ILE A 27 -16.07 -5.04 -1.01
N ALA A 28 -15.36 -4.23 -0.23
CA ALA A 28 -14.48 -3.19 -0.75
C ALA A 28 -13.34 -3.77 -1.61
N ILE A 29 -12.71 -4.85 -1.14
CA ILE A 29 -11.65 -5.55 -1.89
C ILE A 29 -12.19 -6.10 -3.21
N ILE A 30 -13.36 -6.71 -3.21
CA ILE A 30 -14.02 -7.22 -4.43
C ILE A 30 -14.31 -6.08 -5.39
N LEU A 31 -14.92 -4.98 -4.91
CA LEU A 31 -15.28 -3.83 -5.73
C LEU A 31 -14.07 -3.12 -6.33
N VAL A 32 -12.92 -3.15 -5.68
CA VAL A 32 -11.68 -2.58 -6.22
C VAL A 32 -11.00 -3.53 -7.20
N ASN A 33 -10.86 -4.80 -6.85
CA ASN A 33 -10.03 -5.73 -7.63
C ASN A 33 -10.74 -6.34 -8.85
N ILE A 34 -12.01 -6.73 -8.73
CA ILE A 34 -12.73 -7.39 -9.84
C ILE A 34 -12.90 -6.45 -11.04
N PRO A 35 -13.42 -5.21 -10.90
CA PRO A 35 -13.50 -4.29 -12.04
C PRO A 35 -12.13 -3.97 -12.63
N THR A 36 -11.10 -3.83 -11.79
CA THR A 36 -9.72 -3.56 -12.23
C THR A 36 -9.20 -4.71 -13.09
N PHE A 37 -9.45 -5.95 -12.72
CA PHE A 37 -9.08 -7.14 -13.50
C PHE A 37 -9.86 -7.21 -14.83
N ILE A 38 -11.18 -7.05 -14.78
CA ILE A 38 -12.05 -7.12 -15.98
C ILE A 38 -11.67 -6.03 -16.98
N LEU A 39 -11.55 -4.77 -16.53
CA LEU A 39 -11.26 -3.64 -17.42
C LEU A 39 -9.82 -3.71 -17.97
N ARG A 40 -8.86 -4.20 -17.18
CA ARG A 40 -7.52 -4.52 -17.70
C ARG A 40 -7.60 -5.52 -18.85
N SER A 41 -8.29 -6.64 -18.64
CA SER A 41 -8.40 -7.73 -19.64
C SER A 41 -9.14 -7.26 -20.89
N LEU A 42 -10.21 -6.50 -20.73
CA LEU A 42 -10.96 -5.91 -21.83
C LEU A 42 -10.10 -4.91 -22.62
N THR A 43 -9.37 -4.04 -21.94
CA THR A 43 -8.45 -3.10 -22.58
C THR A 43 -7.39 -3.85 -23.39
N GLN A 44 -6.79 -4.88 -22.81
CA GLN A 44 -5.79 -5.70 -23.51
C GLN A 44 -6.37 -6.40 -24.74
N PHE A 45 -7.59 -6.93 -24.64
CA PHE A 45 -8.31 -7.53 -25.78
C PHE A 45 -8.58 -6.51 -26.89
N ILE A 46 -9.07 -5.32 -26.55
CA ILE A 46 -9.32 -4.24 -27.51
C ILE A 46 -8.03 -3.82 -28.23
N LEU A 47 -6.94 -3.61 -27.47
CA LEU A 47 -5.65 -3.20 -28.03
C LEU A 47 -5.12 -4.25 -29.03
N SER A 48 -5.21 -5.53 -28.67
CA SER A 48 -4.82 -6.62 -29.58
C SER A 48 -5.70 -6.70 -30.82
N SER A 49 -7.02 -6.50 -30.67
CA SER A 49 -7.96 -6.50 -31.81
C SER A 49 -7.75 -5.35 -32.78
N LEU A 50 -7.26 -4.22 -32.28
CA LEU A 50 -6.92 -3.03 -33.09
C LEU A 50 -5.48 -3.08 -33.62
N SER A 51 -4.75 -4.18 -33.43
CA SER A 51 -3.34 -4.36 -33.82
C SER A 51 -2.44 -3.23 -33.31
N ILE A 52 -2.68 -2.77 -32.06
CA ILE A 52 -1.83 -1.78 -31.43
C ILE A 52 -0.64 -2.49 -30.80
N ASP A 53 0.42 -2.71 -31.60
CA ASP A 53 1.59 -3.49 -31.21
C ASP A 53 2.63 -2.67 -30.41
N ASN A 54 2.44 -1.36 -30.30
CA ASN A 54 3.34 -0.55 -29.51
C ASN A 54 3.16 -0.82 -28.01
N ILE A 55 4.10 -1.56 -27.46
CA ILE A 55 4.07 -2.04 -26.07
C ILE A 55 4.03 -0.86 -25.04
N THR A 56 4.65 0.27 -25.36
CA THR A 56 4.67 1.44 -24.48
C THR A 56 3.30 2.11 -24.41
N ILE A 57 2.64 2.28 -25.57
CA ILE A 57 1.28 2.84 -25.65
C ILE A 57 0.31 1.92 -24.93
N SER A 58 0.39 0.61 -25.19
CA SER A 58 -0.47 -0.39 -24.57
C SER A 58 -0.31 -0.43 -23.06
N ALA A 59 0.92 -0.41 -22.56
CA ALA A 59 1.21 -0.34 -21.13
C ALA A 59 0.65 0.93 -20.48
N PHE A 60 0.79 2.08 -21.14
CA PHE A 60 0.25 3.35 -20.63
C PHE A 60 -1.28 3.36 -20.60
N MET A 61 -1.95 2.87 -21.64
CA MET A 61 -3.42 2.80 -21.68
C MET A 61 -3.95 1.86 -20.58
N ILE A 62 -3.35 0.67 -20.45
CA ILE A 62 -3.71 -0.28 -19.39
C ILE A 62 -3.48 0.34 -18.01
N PHE A 63 -2.37 1.05 -17.81
CA PHE A 63 -2.09 1.76 -16.56
C PHE A 63 -3.17 2.79 -16.24
N CYS A 64 -3.53 3.66 -17.19
CA CYS A 64 -4.57 4.67 -16.99
C CYS A 64 -5.91 4.05 -16.62
N VAL A 65 -6.35 3.02 -17.35
CA VAL A 65 -7.61 2.31 -17.07
C VAL A 65 -7.59 1.71 -15.66
N ARG A 66 -6.53 1.02 -15.29
CA ARG A 66 -6.40 0.40 -13.96
C ARG A 66 -6.41 1.44 -12.83
N LEU A 67 -5.63 2.51 -13.00
CA LEU A 67 -5.52 3.58 -11.98
C LEU A 67 -6.86 4.26 -11.74
N LEU A 68 -7.55 4.66 -12.83
CA LEU A 68 -8.87 5.27 -12.75
C LEU A 68 -9.90 4.31 -12.15
N THR A 69 -9.84 3.03 -12.52
CA THR A 69 -10.76 2.03 -11.98
C THR A 69 -10.60 1.88 -10.47
N VAL A 70 -9.38 1.75 -9.96
CA VAL A 70 -9.12 1.66 -8.51
C VAL A 70 -9.61 2.91 -7.78
N TYR A 71 -9.30 4.10 -8.33
CA TYR A 71 -9.71 5.36 -7.73
C TYR A 71 -11.23 5.48 -7.65
N PHE A 72 -11.93 5.27 -8.77
CA PHE A 72 -13.39 5.39 -8.82
C PHE A 72 -14.11 4.27 -8.08
N ALA A 73 -13.62 3.04 -8.11
CA ALA A 73 -14.20 1.93 -7.35
C ALA A 73 -14.13 2.18 -5.85
N TYR A 74 -12.98 2.66 -5.35
CA TYR A 74 -12.84 3.05 -3.96
C TYR A 74 -13.73 4.25 -3.61
N TYR A 75 -13.74 5.30 -4.44
CA TYR A 75 -14.61 6.46 -4.25
C TYR A 75 -16.08 6.06 -4.20
N PHE A 76 -16.53 5.18 -5.10
CA PHE A 76 -17.87 4.64 -5.14
C PHE A 76 -18.21 3.87 -3.86
N PHE A 77 -17.32 2.98 -3.42
CA PHE A 77 -17.50 2.25 -2.17
C PHE A 77 -17.72 3.21 -1.00
N VAL A 78 -16.85 4.21 -0.83
CA VAL A 78 -16.95 5.16 0.28
C VAL A 78 -18.24 6.00 0.20
N LYS A 79 -18.59 6.48 -1.00
CA LYS A 79 -19.76 7.34 -1.20
C LYS A 79 -21.08 6.61 -0.99
N PHE A 80 -21.22 5.40 -1.51
CA PHE A 80 -22.50 4.69 -1.53
C PHE A 80 -22.65 3.69 -0.37
N PHE A 81 -21.61 2.97 0.01
CA PHE A 81 -21.68 2.01 1.11
C PHE A 81 -21.43 2.67 2.47
N GLU A 82 -20.41 3.52 2.58
CA GLU A 82 -20.07 4.18 3.85
C GLU A 82 -20.79 5.52 4.02
N LYS A 83 -21.35 6.09 2.96
CA LYS A 83 -22.10 7.36 2.95
C LYS A 83 -21.31 8.53 3.56
N ARG A 84 -20.02 8.64 3.20
CA ARG A 84 -19.11 9.69 3.66
C ARG A 84 -18.25 10.24 2.52
N LYS A 85 -17.40 11.23 2.81
CA LYS A 85 -16.40 11.74 1.88
C LYS A 85 -15.16 10.83 1.90
N ALA A 86 -14.53 10.62 0.73
CA ALA A 86 -13.29 9.86 0.57
C ALA A 86 -12.07 10.78 0.78
N ASN A 87 -11.92 11.32 2.01
CA ASN A 87 -10.89 12.30 2.34
C ASN A 87 -9.48 11.73 2.21
N GLU A 88 -9.31 10.43 2.42
CA GLU A 88 -8.03 9.73 2.36
C GLU A 88 -7.39 9.69 0.97
N ILE A 89 -8.20 9.86 -0.09
CA ILE A 89 -7.73 9.96 -1.48
C ILE A 89 -7.97 11.35 -2.09
N SER A 90 -8.36 12.34 -1.28
CA SER A 90 -8.61 13.70 -1.79
C SER A 90 -7.35 14.28 -2.41
N ILE A 91 -7.50 14.93 -3.58
CA ILE A 91 -6.42 15.59 -4.30
C ILE A 91 -6.43 17.07 -3.94
N SER A 92 -5.32 17.56 -3.42
CA SER A 92 -5.13 18.93 -2.97
C SER A 92 -3.65 19.29 -2.99
N PHE A 93 -3.30 20.56 -2.81
CA PHE A 93 -1.90 20.97 -2.66
C PHE A 93 -1.17 20.25 -1.51
N THR A 94 -1.88 19.96 -0.42
CA THR A 94 -1.34 19.16 0.68
C THR A 94 -1.05 17.73 0.25
N SER A 95 -1.90 17.13 -0.58
CA SER A 95 -1.68 15.79 -1.13
C SER A 95 -0.41 15.72 -1.99
N VAL A 96 -0.15 16.75 -2.79
CA VAL A 96 1.09 16.86 -3.59
C VAL A 96 2.31 16.97 -2.68
N LYS A 97 2.25 17.78 -1.62
CA LYS A 97 3.34 17.86 -0.64
C LYS A 97 3.59 16.52 0.06
N GLU A 98 2.53 15.83 0.47
CA GLU A 98 2.65 14.52 1.11
C GLU A 98 3.26 13.49 0.16
N LEU A 99 2.80 13.45 -1.08
CA LEU A 99 3.35 12.57 -2.11
C LEU A 99 4.85 12.83 -2.34
N SER A 100 5.23 14.09 -2.54
CA SER A 100 6.64 14.47 -2.75
C SER A 100 7.50 14.16 -1.53
N THR A 101 6.99 14.39 -0.31
CA THR A 101 7.68 14.04 0.93
C THR A 101 7.85 12.51 1.05
N GLY A 102 6.82 11.75 0.70
CA GLY A 102 6.87 10.29 0.67
C GLY A 102 7.90 9.78 -0.33
N ILE A 103 7.89 10.32 -1.56
CA ILE A 103 8.88 9.96 -2.60
C ILE A 103 10.30 10.22 -2.11
N LEU A 104 10.57 11.40 -1.55
CA LEU A 104 11.90 11.75 -1.03
C LEU A 104 12.30 10.81 0.12
N PHE A 105 11.38 10.52 1.03
CA PHE A 105 11.63 9.64 2.17
C PHE A 105 11.90 8.19 1.71
N GLY A 106 11.11 7.66 0.77
CA GLY A 106 11.33 6.33 0.19
C GLY A 106 12.67 6.24 -0.56
N PHE A 107 12.96 7.26 -1.40
CA PHE A 107 14.23 7.36 -2.11
C PHE A 107 15.44 7.35 -1.16
N LEU A 108 15.43 8.21 -0.14
CA LEU A 108 16.53 8.28 0.82
C LEU A 108 16.66 6.98 1.62
N SER A 109 15.56 6.37 2.03
CA SER A 109 15.58 5.13 2.79
C SER A 109 16.22 3.98 2.01
N ILE A 110 15.76 3.71 0.79
CA ILE A 110 16.33 2.64 -0.04
C ILE A 110 17.78 2.93 -0.41
N SER A 111 18.14 4.20 -0.67
CA SER A 111 19.51 4.60 -0.99
C SER A 111 20.47 4.35 0.17
N ILE A 112 20.06 4.67 1.39
CA ILE A 112 20.86 4.40 2.61
C ILE A 112 21.04 2.89 2.77
N ILE A 113 19.98 2.11 2.63
CA ILE A 113 20.03 0.65 2.81
C ILE A 113 20.91 -0.01 1.74
N MET A 114 20.75 0.36 0.47
CA MET A 114 21.63 -0.14 -0.59
C MET A 114 23.10 0.23 -0.36
N THR A 115 23.35 1.43 0.13
CA THR A 115 24.70 1.88 0.50
C THR A 115 25.26 1.03 1.65
N LEU A 116 24.48 0.72 2.67
CA LEU A 116 24.93 -0.15 3.77
C LEU A 116 25.23 -1.56 3.28
N ILE A 117 24.40 -2.15 2.43
CA ILE A 117 24.65 -3.46 1.82
C ILE A 117 25.92 -3.42 0.96
N TRP A 118 26.14 -2.33 0.23
CA TRP A 118 27.34 -2.11 -0.58
C TRP A 118 28.61 -2.00 0.26
N ILE A 119 28.61 -1.21 1.33
CA ILE A 119 29.76 -1.04 2.24
C ILE A 119 30.16 -2.37 2.89
N THR A 120 29.21 -3.27 3.15
CA THR A 120 29.52 -4.61 3.67
C THR A 120 30.11 -5.56 2.63
N GLY A 121 30.28 -5.12 1.38
CA GLY A 121 30.80 -5.94 0.27
C GLY A 121 29.80 -6.95 -0.28
N ASN A 122 28.53 -6.89 0.13
CA ASN A 122 27.51 -7.87 -0.24
C ASN A 122 26.66 -7.45 -1.47
N PHE A 123 26.97 -6.31 -2.09
CA PHE A 123 26.30 -5.80 -3.28
C PHE A 123 27.30 -5.13 -4.22
N LYS A 124 27.17 -5.41 -5.52
CA LYS A 124 27.91 -4.69 -6.57
C LYS A 124 27.09 -4.57 -7.84
N ILE A 125 27.33 -3.50 -8.59
CA ILE A 125 26.84 -3.33 -9.96
C ILE A 125 27.92 -3.85 -10.89
N ILE A 126 27.59 -4.84 -11.71
CA ILE A 126 28.53 -5.48 -12.66
C ILE A 126 28.31 -5.01 -14.10
N GLY A 127 27.24 -4.29 -14.38
CA GLY A 127 26.93 -3.76 -15.70
C GLY A 127 25.58 -3.06 -15.77
N ILE A 128 25.23 -2.67 -16.99
CA ILE A 128 23.94 -2.08 -17.33
C ILE A 128 23.23 -3.04 -18.29
N ASN A 129 21.95 -3.29 -18.04
CA ASN A 129 21.14 -4.14 -18.91
C ASN A 129 20.72 -3.38 -20.18
N ASN A 130 20.80 -4.06 -21.32
CA ASN A 130 20.22 -3.59 -22.57
C ASN A 130 18.70 -3.89 -22.60
N ASN A 131 17.97 -3.11 -23.41
CA ASN A 131 16.51 -3.31 -23.61
C ASN A 131 15.69 -3.19 -22.32
N VAL A 132 16.00 -2.20 -21.49
CA VAL A 132 15.26 -1.89 -20.27
C VAL A 132 14.15 -0.90 -20.58
N SER A 133 12.93 -1.18 -20.12
CA SER A 133 11.83 -0.21 -20.15
C SER A 133 11.58 0.36 -18.77
N LEU A 134 12.36 1.40 -18.40
CA LEU A 134 12.13 2.12 -17.13
C LEU A 134 10.73 2.73 -17.06
N PHE A 135 10.19 3.16 -18.19
CA PHE A 135 8.83 3.69 -18.22
C PHE A 135 7.77 2.64 -17.86
N GLN A 136 7.88 1.42 -18.38
CA GLN A 136 6.96 0.35 -18.00
C GLN A 136 7.14 -0.06 -16.53
N SER A 137 8.39 -0.13 -16.06
CA SER A 137 8.68 -0.37 -14.64
C SER A 137 8.11 0.73 -13.75
N PHE A 138 8.18 2.00 -14.17
CA PHE A 138 7.55 3.12 -13.48
C PHE A 138 6.03 2.92 -13.39
N LEU A 139 5.35 2.67 -14.52
CA LEU A 139 3.90 2.50 -14.56
C LEU A 139 3.46 1.31 -13.68
N TYR A 140 4.20 0.21 -13.74
CA TYR A 140 3.91 -0.98 -12.95
C TYR A 140 4.00 -0.70 -11.44
N ASN A 141 5.15 -0.19 -10.98
CA ASN A 141 5.40 0.05 -9.56
C ASN A 141 4.47 1.15 -9.01
N PHE A 142 4.17 2.18 -9.80
CA PHE A 142 3.21 3.22 -9.45
C PHE A 142 1.82 2.63 -9.21
N PHE A 143 1.33 1.84 -10.15
CA PHE A 143 0.01 1.23 -10.03
C PHE A 143 -0.08 0.27 -8.84
N PHE A 144 0.92 -0.60 -8.66
CA PHE A 144 0.90 -1.59 -7.57
C PHE A 144 0.99 -0.94 -6.20
N ALA A 145 1.84 0.06 -6.01
CA ALA A 145 1.89 0.82 -4.77
C ALA A 145 0.54 1.48 -4.47
N PHE A 146 -0.07 2.15 -5.46
CA PHE A 146 -1.37 2.80 -5.30
C PHE A 146 -2.47 1.81 -4.92
N LEU A 147 -2.59 0.69 -5.65
CA LEU A 147 -3.58 -0.35 -5.37
C LEU A 147 -3.41 -0.93 -3.96
N GLN A 148 -2.18 -1.25 -3.59
CA GLN A 148 -1.89 -1.82 -2.28
C GLN A 148 -2.23 -0.83 -1.16
N ASP A 149 -1.87 0.43 -1.30
CA ASP A 149 -2.12 1.43 -0.26
C ASP A 149 -3.61 1.73 -0.10
N ILE A 150 -4.39 1.72 -1.19
CA ILE A 150 -5.86 1.75 -1.12
C ILE A 150 -6.38 0.54 -0.32
N VAL A 151 -5.95 -0.67 -0.65
CA VAL A 151 -6.46 -1.89 -0.01
C VAL A 151 -6.04 -1.95 1.47
N TYR A 152 -4.76 -1.75 1.78
CA TYR A 152 -4.25 -1.99 3.14
C TYR A 152 -4.52 -0.84 4.09
N PHE A 153 -4.44 0.42 3.62
CA PHE A 153 -4.56 1.57 4.52
C PHE A 153 -5.92 2.29 4.39
N ALA A 154 -6.38 2.56 3.18
CA ALA A 154 -7.66 3.23 3.02
C ALA A 154 -8.88 2.30 3.27
N ILE A 155 -8.75 0.98 3.08
CA ILE A 155 -9.83 0.01 3.36
C ILE A 155 -9.57 -0.70 4.69
N ILE A 156 -8.59 -1.61 4.73
CA ILE A 156 -8.40 -2.55 5.87
C ILE A 156 -8.11 -1.78 7.15
N PHE A 157 -7.02 -1.01 7.18
CA PHE A 157 -6.61 -0.27 8.38
C PHE A 157 -7.74 0.64 8.87
N ARG A 158 -8.29 1.46 8.00
CA ARG A 158 -9.31 2.44 8.35
C ARG A 158 -10.60 1.81 8.89
N ILE A 159 -11.10 0.75 8.26
CA ILE A 159 -12.33 0.06 8.71
C ILE A 159 -12.09 -0.59 10.07
N ILE A 160 -10.94 -1.23 10.27
CA ILE A 160 -10.55 -1.83 11.55
C ILE A 160 -10.41 -0.74 12.62
N GLU A 161 -9.70 0.35 12.31
CA GLU A 161 -9.49 1.46 13.22
C GLU A 161 -10.82 2.09 13.66
N ASN A 162 -11.73 2.27 12.71
CA ASN A 162 -13.05 2.81 13.02
C ASN A 162 -13.84 1.93 13.99
N ARG A 163 -13.67 0.63 13.95
CA ARG A 163 -14.39 -0.31 14.82
C ARG A 163 -13.64 -0.59 16.12
N TRP A 164 -12.34 -0.92 16.04
CA TRP A 164 -11.57 -1.47 17.13
C TRP A 164 -10.43 -0.55 17.61
N GLY A 165 -10.32 0.65 17.04
CA GLY A 165 -9.32 1.64 17.40
C GLY A 165 -7.96 1.44 16.76
N SER A 166 -7.10 2.45 16.90
CA SER A 166 -5.81 2.53 16.19
C SER A 166 -4.85 1.38 16.55
N TRP A 167 -4.80 0.94 17.82
CA TRP A 167 -3.92 -0.16 18.22
C TRP A 167 -4.25 -1.47 17.50
N SER A 168 -5.54 -1.83 17.48
CA SER A 168 -5.98 -3.04 16.77
C SER A 168 -5.74 -2.93 15.26
N ALA A 169 -5.95 -1.74 14.69
CA ALA A 169 -5.70 -1.50 13.28
C ALA A 169 -4.22 -1.64 12.91
N ILE A 170 -3.29 -1.10 13.72
CA ILE A 170 -1.85 -1.25 13.50
C ILE A 170 -1.48 -2.74 13.48
N VAL A 171 -1.85 -3.48 14.52
CA VAL A 171 -1.46 -4.89 14.65
C VAL A 171 -2.03 -5.72 13.48
N ILE A 172 -3.34 -5.62 13.25
CA ILE A 172 -4.01 -6.46 12.23
C ILE A 172 -3.55 -6.08 10.82
N ALA A 173 -3.51 -4.79 10.48
CA ALA A 173 -3.08 -4.36 9.14
C ALA A 173 -1.61 -4.67 8.89
N SER A 174 -0.72 -4.53 9.88
CA SER A 174 0.69 -4.89 9.75
C SER A 174 0.88 -6.39 9.51
N ILE A 175 0.17 -7.24 10.25
CA ILE A 175 0.19 -8.69 10.03
C ILE A 175 -0.31 -9.03 8.63
N ILE A 176 -1.47 -8.50 8.22
CA ILE A 176 -2.03 -8.78 6.89
C ILE A 176 -1.08 -8.28 5.80
N PHE A 177 -0.47 -7.09 5.99
CA PHE A 177 0.49 -6.52 5.03
C PHE A 177 1.73 -7.41 4.87
N GLY A 178 2.30 -7.90 5.94
CA GLY A 178 3.45 -8.83 5.88
C GLY A 178 3.06 -10.18 5.28
N PHE A 179 2.00 -10.81 5.80
CA PHE A 179 1.61 -12.17 5.40
C PHE A 179 1.17 -12.30 3.94
N LYS A 180 0.64 -11.23 3.31
CA LYS A 180 0.33 -11.25 1.87
C LYS A 180 1.54 -11.63 1.02
N HIS A 181 2.75 -11.33 1.50
CA HIS A 181 3.97 -11.58 0.74
C HIS A 181 4.32 -13.07 0.63
N LEU A 182 3.79 -13.95 1.51
CA LEU A 182 3.92 -15.40 1.34
C LEU A 182 3.29 -15.92 0.04
N LEU A 183 2.44 -15.13 -0.61
CA LEU A 183 1.87 -15.48 -1.91
C LEU A 183 2.85 -15.28 -3.07
N PHE A 184 4.00 -14.64 -2.81
CA PHE A 184 5.02 -14.38 -3.84
C PHE A 184 6.22 -15.32 -3.68
N PRO A 185 6.82 -15.78 -4.79
CA PRO A 185 8.00 -16.65 -4.75
C PRO A 185 9.16 -16.02 -3.99
N GLY A 186 9.90 -16.84 -3.26
CA GLY A 186 11.12 -16.41 -2.57
C GLY A 186 10.91 -15.81 -1.18
N TYR A 187 9.69 -15.41 -0.80
CA TYR A 187 9.43 -14.89 0.54
C TYR A 187 9.50 -15.98 1.60
N THR A 188 10.18 -15.65 2.69
CA THR A 188 10.39 -16.51 3.85
C THR A 188 9.61 -15.99 5.07
N LEU A 189 9.52 -16.78 6.12
CA LEU A 189 8.90 -16.31 7.36
C LEU A 189 9.63 -15.07 7.92
N TRP A 190 10.96 -15.00 7.77
CA TRP A 190 11.73 -13.82 8.16
C TRP A 190 11.30 -12.57 7.37
N SER A 191 11.21 -12.66 6.04
CA SER A 191 10.80 -11.51 5.22
C SER A 191 9.38 -11.04 5.53
N VAL A 192 8.48 -11.97 5.86
CA VAL A 192 7.11 -11.64 6.27
C VAL A 192 7.09 -10.91 7.61
N ILE A 193 7.86 -11.38 8.60
CA ILE A 193 8.00 -10.71 9.89
C ILE A 193 8.61 -9.32 9.68
N ALA A 194 9.71 -9.24 8.92
CA ALA A 194 10.35 -7.97 8.62
C ALA A 194 9.37 -6.96 8.01
N GLN A 195 8.66 -7.34 6.95
CA GLN A 195 7.65 -6.49 6.30
C GLN A 195 6.52 -6.07 7.24
N SER A 196 6.08 -6.94 8.14
CA SER A 196 5.04 -6.60 9.11
C SER A 196 5.49 -5.48 10.06
N PHE A 197 6.74 -5.50 10.50
CA PHE A 197 7.27 -4.51 11.42
C PHE A 197 7.72 -3.22 10.71
N GLU A 198 8.52 -3.33 9.66
CA GLU A 198 9.10 -2.17 8.97
C GLU A 198 8.07 -1.36 8.19
N ALA A 199 7.37 -1.99 7.23
CA ALA A 199 6.38 -1.32 6.40
C ALA A 199 5.02 -1.26 7.11
N GLY A 200 4.57 -2.34 7.74
CA GLY A 200 3.28 -2.40 8.42
C GLY A 200 3.12 -1.33 9.50
N ILE A 201 4.09 -1.20 10.42
CA ILE A 201 4.04 -0.20 11.51
C ILE A 201 4.28 1.20 10.93
N LEU A 202 5.28 1.38 10.06
CA LEU A 202 5.62 2.69 9.49
C LEU A 202 4.43 3.28 8.74
N PHE A 203 3.84 2.53 7.80
CA PHE A 203 2.75 3.01 6.97
C PHE A 203 1.46 3.22 7.77
N SER A 204 1.16 2.32 8.72
CA SER A 204 0.04 2.52 9.66
C SER A 204 0.19 3.83 10.43
N THR A 205 1.40 4.13 10.89
CA THR A 205 1.68 5.35 11.65
C THR A 205 1.60 6.60 10.76
N LEU A 206 2.13 6.55 9.56
CA LEU A 206 2.00 7.65 8.59
C LEU A 206 0.52 7.92 8.27
N PHE A 207 -0.29 6.87 8.12
CA PHE A 207 -1.74 7.02 7.95
C PHE A 207 -2.42 7.67 9.16
N ILE A 208 -2.05 7.28 10.38
CA ILE A 208 -2.56 7.92 11.61
C ILE A 208 -2.24 9.41 11.65
N PHE A 209 -1.07 9.83 11.16
CA PHE A 209 -0.68 11.23 11.13
C PHE A 209 -1.45 12.06 10.12
N THR A 210 -1.61 11.57 8.90
CA THR A 210 -2.12 12.34 7.76
C THR A 210 -3.60 12.09 7.48
N ARG A 211 -4.10 10.91 7.85
CA ARG A 211 -5.43 10.38 7.48
C ARG A 211 -5.62 10.30 5.96
N ARG A 212 -4.49 10.26 5.22
CA ARG A 212 -4.43 10.18 3.77
C ARG A 212 -3.33 9.23 3.34
N ILE A 213 -3.47 8.68 2.14
CA ILE A 213 -2.52 7.68 1.62
C ILE A 213 -1.28 8.30 0.96
N TRP A 214 -1.28 9.59 0.63
CA TRP A 214 -0.33 10.17 -0.32
C TRP A 214 1.14 10.07 0.11
N ILE A 215 1.44 10.24 1.41
CA ILE A 215 2.81 10.08 1.91
C ILE A 215 3.26 8.62 1.88
N ILE A 216 2.34 7.68 2.18
CA ILE A 216 2.60 6.24 2.14
C ILE A 216 2.85 5.85 0.69
N PHE A 217 1.95 6.24 -0.20
CA PHE A 217 2.03 5.95 -1.62
C PHE A 217 3.33 6.49 -2.25
N GLY A 218 3.73 7.72 -1.91
CA GLY A 218 5.00 8.27 -2.37
C GLY A 218 6.21 7.44 -1.93
N PHE A 219 6.24 7.05 -0.65
CA PHE A 219 7.30 6.19 -0.11
C PHE A 219 7.31 4.81 -0.80
N HIS A 220 6.16 4.15 -0.82
CA HIS A 220 6.01 2.80 -1.36
C HIS A 220 6.36 2.73 -2.85
N PHE A 221 5.87 3.70 -3.63
CA PHE A 221 6.22 3.82 -5.04
C PHE A 221 7.72 4.04 -5.25
N ALA A 222 8.34 5.00 -4.56
CA ALA A 222 9.76 5.31 -4.71
C ALA A 222 10.64 4.11 -4.32
N TRP A 223 10.31 3.44 -3.21
CA TRP A 223 10.97 2.22 -2.78
C TRP A 223 10.91 1.14 -3.86
N ASN A 224 9.71 0.78 -4.29
CA ASN A 224 9.51 -0.29 -5.27
C ASN A 224 10.14 0.03 -6.62
N PHE A 225 10.00 1.27 -7.10
CA PHE A 225 10.58 1.66 -8.39
C PHE A 225 12.11 1.58 -8.37
N ILE A 226 12.77 1.99 -7.28
CA ILE A 226 14.21 1.88 -7.16
C ILE A 226 14.63 0.42 -7.01
N GLN A 227 13.98 -0.32 -6.10
CA GLN A 227 14.33 -1.74 -5.87
C GLN A 227 14.17 -2.56 -7.16
N TYR A 228 13.02 -2.49 -7.79
CA TYR A 228 12.69 -3.35 -8.93
C TYR A 228 13.07 -2.72 -10.28
N GLY A 229 12.91 -1.42 -10.44
CA GLY A 229 13.25 -0.75 -11.70
C GLY A 229 14.75 -0.60 -11.92
N LEU A 230 15.51 -0.36 -10.84
CA LEU A 230 16.95 -0.13 -10.98
C LEU A 230 17.80 -1.38 -10.66
N PHE A 231 17.43 -2.21 -9.67
CA PHE A 231 18.34 -3.23 -9.15
C PHE A 231 17.90 -4.68 -9.35
N LEU A 232 16.61 -5.04 -9.23
CA LEU A 232 16.18 -6.45 -9.21
C LEU A 232 15.41 -6.88 -10.46
N GLY A 233 14.61 -5.97 -11.08
CA GLY A 233 13.64 -6.34 -12.11
C GLY A 233 12.39 -7.00 -11.54
N ILE A 234 11.43 -7.33 -12.41
CA ILE A 234 10.18 -8.02 -12.08
C ILE A 234 10.01 -9.17 -13.07
N GLU A 235 10.39 -10.36 -12.65
CA GLU A 235 10.45 -11.53 -13.53
C GLU A 235 9.06 -11.91 -14.09
N SER A 236 8.02 -11.87 -13.26
CA SER A 236 6.65 -12.18 -13.68
C SER A 236 6.13 -11.29 -14.81
N GLU A 237 6.62 -10.05 -14.88
CA GLU A 237 6.26 -9.07 -15.93
C GLU A 237 7.34 -8.94 -17.01
N LYS A 238 8.40 -9.74 -16.95
CA LYS A 238 9.57 -9.68 -17.83
C LYS A 238 10.22 -8.29 -17.89
N LEU A 239 10.12 -7.52 -16.80
CA LEU A 239 10.72 -6.20 -16.67
C LEU A 239 12.12 -6.35 -16.07
N ARG A 240 13.15 -6.04 -16.88
CA ARG A 240 14.54 -6.05 -16.43
C ARG A 240 14.87 -4.79 -15.66
N ALA A 241 15.67 -4.93 -14.60
CA ALA A 241 16.25 -3.80 -13.90
C ALA A 241 17.27 -3.06 -14.81
N LEU A 242 17.53 -1.78 -14.49
CA LEU A 242 18.52 -1.00 -15.21
C LEU A 242 19.93 -1.58 -15.02
N PHE A 243 20.28 -1.89 -13.77
CA PHE A 243 21.61 -2.40 -13.43
C PHE A 243 21.62 -3.93 -13.39
N GLN A 244 22.72 -4.50 -13.83
CA GLN A 244 23.07 -5.89 -13.54
C GLN A 244 23.63 -5.93 -12.13
N SER A 245 22.80 -6.34 -11.19
CA SER A 245 23.12 -6.36 -9.77
C SER A 245 23.54 -7.75 -9.32
N GLU A 246 24.63 -7.83 -8.58
CA GLU A 246 25.08 -9.07 -7.94
C GLU A 246 25.03 -8.89 -6.43
N PHE A 247 24.27 -9.76 -5.78
CA PHE A 247 24.19 -9.85 -4.33
C PHE A 247 24.92 -11.12 -3.88
N SER A 248 25.76 -11.01 -2.86
CA SER A 248 26.55 -12.12 -2.34
C SER A 248 26.56 -12.14 -0.81
N GLY A 249 26.96 -13.24 -0.21
CA GLY A 249 27.05 -13.37 1.24
C GLY A 249 25.73 -13.70 1.92
N SER A 250 25.52 -13.19 3.13
CA SER A 250 24.38 -13.57 3.97
C SER A 250 23.05 -12.97 3.47
N ASN A 251 22.02 -13.82 3.35
CA ASN A 251 20.67 -13.40 3.03
C ASN A 251 20.09 -12.44 4.08
N LEU A 252 20.54 -12.51 5.34
CA LEU A 252 20.12 -11.58 6.38
C LEU A 252 20.61 -10.14 6.09
N ILE A 253 21.80 -10.00 5.47
CA ILE A 253 22.35 -8.69 5.09
C ILE A 253 21.72 -8.20 3.79
N THR A 254 21.70 -9.04 2.76
CA THR A 254 21.23 -8.66 1.42
C THR A 254 19.72 -8.62 1.28
N GLY A 255 18.99 -9.40 2.11
CA GLY A 255 17.55 -9.64 1.99
C GLY A 255 17.18 -10.68 0.92
N MET A 256 18.18 -11.23 0.19
CA MET A 256 17.89 -12.17 -0.90
C MET A 256 17.21 -13.47 -0.40
N PRO A 257 16.36 -14.10 -1.22
CA PRO A 257 16.02 -13.78 -2.62
C PRO A 257 14.98 -12.67 -2.82
N VAL A 258 14.43 -12.11 -1.77
CA VAL A 258 13.37 -11.07 -1.84
C VAL A 258 13.95 -9.72 -2.26
N GLY A 259 15.11 -9.37 -1.72
CA GLY A 259 15.78 -8.11 -1.95
C GLY A 259 15.94 -7.26 -0.68
N PRO A 260 16.42 -6.02 -0.83
CA PRO A 260 16.75 -5.12 0.28
C PRO A 260 15.66 -4.96 1.34
N GLU A 261 14.39 -5.14 0.96
CA GLU A 261 13.24 -5.08 1.87
C GLU A 261 13.21 -6.20 2.91
N ALA A 262 13.97 -7.28 2.75
CA ALA A 262 14.13 -8.33 3.76
C ALA A 262 15.50 -8.27 4.47
N SER A 263 16.27 -7.21 4.23
CA SER A 263 17.55 -6.97 4.89
C SER A 263 17.36 -6.58 6.36
N VAL A 264 18.26 -7.06 7.21
CA VAL A 264 18.32 -6.63 8.61
C VAL A 264 18.50 -5.11 8.75
N PHE A 265 19.16 -4.46 7.80
CA PHE A 265 19.29 -3.00 7.80
C PHE A 265 17.95 -2.31 7.59
N THR A 266 17.13 -2.80 6.67
CA THR A 266 15.77 -2.31 6.46
C THR A 266 14.92 -2.52 7.70
N PHE A 267 14.96 -3.74 8.23
CA PHE A 267 14.24 -4.08 9.46
C PHE A 267 14.59 -3.13 10.60
N CYS A 268 15.87 -2.94 10.90
CA CYS A 268 16.30 -2.08 12.00
C CYS A 268 15.95 -0.61 11.78
N ILE A 269 16.24 -0.07 10.59
CA ILE A 269 16.06 1.37 10.31
C ILE A 269 14.57 1.73 10.23
N LEU A 270 13.81 1.05 9.37
CA LEU A 270 12.40 1.42 9.16
C LEU A 270 11.52 1.09 10.37
N THR A 271 11.78 -0.02 11.07
CA THR A 271 11.09 -0.33 12.32
C THR A 271 11.38 0.71 13.40
N SER A 272 12.64 1.14 13.56
CA SER A 272 12.99 2.19 14.52
C SER A 272 12.31 3.51 14.21
N ILE A 273 12.29 3.92 12.94
CA ILE A 273 11.57 5.12 12.48
C ILE A 273 10.06 4.96 12.73
N GLY A 274 9.49 3.80 12.38
CA GLY A 274 8.07 3.50 12.60
C GLY A 274 7.68 3.60 14.07
N ILE A 275 8.47 3.00 14.97
CA ILE A 275 8.27 3.07 16.44
C ILE A 275 8.42 4.51 16.96
N TYR A 276 9.44 5.23 16.51
CA TYR A 276 9.60 6.65 16.89
C TYR A 276 8.37 7.49 16.51
N LEU A 277 7.90 7.34 15.27
CA LEU A 277 6.70 8.03 14.80
C LEU A 277 5.45 7.56 15.55
N LEU A 278 5.34 6.28 15.88
CA LEU A 278 4.24 5.71 16.66
C LEU A 278 4.13 6.37 18.04
N ILE A 279 5.25 6.47 18.76
CA ILE A 279 5.32 7.15 20.06
C ILE A 279 4.92 8.62 19.91
N LYS A 280 5.40 9.29 18.85
CA LYS A 280 5.06 10.69 18.57
C LYS A 280 3.57 10.88 18.26
N ALA A 281 2.96 9.94 17.49
CA ALA A 281 1.53 9.96 17.20
C ALA A 281 0.69 9.77 18.46
N TYR A 282 1.11 8.81 19.32
CA TYR A 282 0.45 8.57 20.60
C TYR A 282 0.51 9.81 21.51
N ARG A 283 1.69 10.39 21.69
CA ARG A 283 1.88 11.63 22.51
C ARG A 283 1.10 12.84 21.97
N LYS A 284 0.83 12.88 20.67
CA LYS A 284 0.02 13.94 20.02
C LYS A 284 -1.48 13.63 20.00
N ASN A 285 -1.94 12.61 20.74
CA ASN A 285 -3.35 12.20 20.81
C ASN A 285 -3.99 11.95 19.43
N LYS A 286 -3.21 11.39 18.47
CA LYS A 286 -3.69 11.07 17.12
C LYS A 286 -4.43 9.73 17.06
N PHE A 287 -4.34 8.92 18.11
CA PHE A 287 -4.96 7.60 18.19
C PHE A 287 -6.46 7.71 18.41
N ILE A 288 -7.19 6.89 17.70
CA ILE A 288 -8.64 6.78 17.78
C ILE A 288 -8.97 5.61 18.73
N PRO A 289 -9.76 5.83 19.79
CA PRO A 289 -10.21 4.73 20.65
C PRO A 289 -11.26 3.86 19.94
N PRO A 290 -11.46 2.61 20.37
CA PRO A 290 -12.52 1.75 19.89
C PRO A 290 -13.89 2.41 19.96
N ASN A 291 -14.79 2.09 19.02
CA ASN A 291 -16.08 2.78 18.90
C ASN A 291 -16.97 2.68 20.14
N TRP A 292 -16.88 1.59 20.94
CA TRP A 292 -17.62 1.43 22.19
C TRP A 292 -17.11 2.31 23.35
N LYS A 293 -15.91 2.92 23.19
CA LYS A 293 -15.35 3.89 24.16
C LYS A 293 -15.58 5.35 23.75
N ARG A 294 -16.20 5.61 22.59
CA ARG A 294 -16.51 6.97 22.13
C ARG A 294 -17.86 7.40 22.64
N ARG A 295 -17.94 8.60 23.28
CA ARG A 295 -19.18 9.14 23.82
C ARG A 295 -20.19 9.55 22.75
N GLU A 296 -19.76 9.87 21.54
CA GLU A 296 -20.61 10.21 20.39
C GLU A 296 -20.12 9.49 19.12
N ARG A 297 -21.04 9.19 18.20
CA ARG A 297 -20.70 8.63 16.87
C ARG A 297 -20.09 9.75 16.00
N THR A 298 -18.89 10.17 16.28
CA THR A 298 -18.16 11.06 15.40
C THR A 298 -17.74 10.29 14.15
N VAL A 299 -18.19 10.75 12.99
CA VAL A 299 -17.65 10.27 11.71
C VAL A 299 -16.23 10.81 11.60
N LEU A 300 -15.23 9.94 11.67
CA LEU A 300 -13.83 10.31 11.85
C LEU A 300 -13.06 10.57 10.54
N TYR A 301 -13.71 10.35 9.39
CA TYR A 301 -13.09 10.49 8.08
C TYR A 301 -13.95 11.31 7.13
#